data_9679547b35fcfcd3c48d54f4f332c105
#
_entry.id   9679547b35fcfcd3c48d54f4f332c105
#
_cell.length_a   1.000
_cell.length_b   1.000
_cell.length_c   1.000
_cell.angle_alpha   90.00
_cell.angle_beta   90.00
_cell.angle_gamma   90.00
#
_symmetry.space_group_name_H-M   'P 1'
#
loop_
_entity.id
_entity.type
_entity.pdbx_description
1 polymer ?
#
loop_
_entity_poly.entity_id
_entity_poly.type
_entity_poly.pdbx_seq_one_letter_code
_entity_poly.pdbx_strand_id
1 'polypeptide(L)' 'MSDANKRINIQIGIEVEVVQKQDQSSGELTEGVVKKILTKSPNHPYGIKVILETGEVGRVKNILDNFLS' A
#
# COMPACT_ATOMS: atom_id res chain seq x y z
N MET A 1 -2.65 12.96 8.44
CA MET A 1 -2.47 11.54 8.19
C MET A 1 -2.96 11.16 6.81
N SER A 2 -2.16 10.40 6.08
CA SER A 2 -2.54 9.99 4.74
C SER A 2 -3.51 8.82 4.79
N ASP A 3 -4.51 8.88 3.92
CA ASP A 3 -5.52 7.81 3.82
C ASP A 3 -5.04 6.80 2.78
N ALA A 4 -4.77 5.57 3.24
CA ALA A 4 -4.30 4.50 2.37
C ALA A 4 -5.36 4.01 1.40
N ASN A 5 -6.60 4.44 1.58
CA ASN A 5 -7.69 4.09 0.67
C ASN A 5 -7.77 5.02 -0.53
N LYS A 6 -6.97 6.08 -0.57
CA LYS A 6 -6.99 7.05 -1.66
C LYS A 6 -5.74 6.94 -2.50
N ARG A 7 -5.92 6.72 -3.80
CA ARG A 7 -4.82 6.52 -4.73
C ARG A 7 -3.90 7.73 -4.80
N ILE A 8 -4.44 8.93 -4.60
CA ILE A 8 -3.65 10.16 -4.66
C ILE A 8 -2.57 10.21 -3.58
N ASN A 9 -2.77 9.48 -2.49
CA ASN A 9 -1.81 9.44 -1.38
C ASN A 9 -0.72 8.38 -1.58
N ILE A 10 -0.85 7.53 -2.61
CA ILE A 10 0.08 6.45 -2.88
C ILE A 10 0.87 6.82 -4.13
N GLN A 11 2.20 6.77 -4.02
CA GLN A 11 3.07 7.06 -5.16
C GLN A 11 4.10 5.96 -5.29
N ILE A 12 4.55 5.75 -6.53
CA ILE A 12 5.64 4.82 -6.77
C ILE A 12 6.87 5.35 -6.06
N GLY A 13 7.55 4.46 -5.33
CA GLY A 13 8.75 4.80 -4.59
C GLY A 13 8.56 5.11 -3.12
N ILE A 14 7.32 5.20 -2.64
CA ILE A 14 7.11 5.44 -1.22
C ILE A 14 7.06 4.14 -0.44
N GLU A 15 7.35 4.23 0.84
CA GLU A 15 7.33 3.09 1.74
C GLU A 15 5.96 2.92 2.36
N VAL A 16 5.44 1.70 2.34
CA VAL A 16 4.10 1.40 2.84
C VAL A 16 4.10 0.07 3.58
N GLU A 17 3.01 -0.17 4.32
CA GLU A 17 2.68 -1.49 4.84
C GLU A 17 1.44 -1.97 4.14
N VAL A 18 1.49 -3.20 3.63
CA VAL A 18 0.37 -3.80 2.91
C VAL A 18 -0.06 -5.09 3.60
N VAL A 19 -1.32 -5.46 3.38
CA VAL A 19 -1.80 -6.79 3.74
C VAL A 19 -1.89 -7.61 2.48
N GLN A 20 -1.19 -8.75 2.44
CA GLN A 20 -1.25 -9.65 1.31
C GLN A 20 -2.51 -10.52 1.42
N LYS A 21 -2.89 -11.14 0.30
CA LYS A 21 -4.12 -11.94 0.25
C LYS A 21 -4.10 -13.05 1.30
N GLN A 22 -2.98 -13.74 1.44
CA GLN A 22 -2.88 -14.84 2.40
C GLN A 22 -2.89 -14.38 3.85
N ASP A 23 -2.68 -13.09 4.09
CA ASP A 23 -2.60 -12.54 5.44
C ASP A 23 -3.84 -11.78 5.86
N GLN A 24 -4.89 -11.80 5.04
CA GLN A 24 -6.08 -11.01 5.33
C GLN A 24 -6.77 -11.43 6.63
N SER A 25 -6.78 -12.72 6.94
CA SER A 25 -7.44 -13.20 8.14
C SER A 25 -6.67 -12.86 9.41
N SER A 26 -5.34 -12.83 9.33
CA SER A 26 -4.51 -12.50 10.49
C SER A 26 -4.24 -11.00 10.61
N GLY A 27 -4.34 -10.28 9.50
CA GLY A 27 -4.00 -8.86 9.45
C GLY A 27 -2.52 -8.59 9.46
N GLU A 28 -1.69 -9.60 9.22
CA GLU A 28 -0.25 -9.41 9.21
C GLU A 28 0.16 -8.48 8.09
N LEU A 29 1.07 -7.55 8.39
CA LEU A 29 1.48 -6.51 7.45
C LEU A 29 2.86 -6.81 6.89
N THR A 30 3.05 -6.46 5.63
CA THR A 30 4.33 -6.57 4.93
C THR A 30 4.79 -5.18 4.54
N GLU A 31 5.97 -4.80 4.96
CA GLU A 31 6.53 -3.49 4.66
C GLU A 31 7.34 -3.54 3.37
N GLY A 32 7.24 -2.49 2.57
CA GLY A 32 8.03 -2.40 1.35
C GLY A 32 7.79 -1.10 0.61
N VAL A 33 8.48 -0.97 -0.52
CA VAL A 33 8.43 0.22 -1.36
C VAL A 33 7.53 -0.07 -2.56
N VAL A 34 6.64 0.86 -2.88
CA VAL A 34 5.70 0.69 -3.98
C VAL A 34 6.44 0.71 -5.31
N LYS A 35 6.28 -0.37 -6.08
CA LYS A 35 6.82 -0.47 -7.43
C LYS A 35 5.74 -0.09 -8.46
N LYS A 36 4.50 -0.50 -8.22
CA LYS A 36 3.42 -0.26 -9.17
C LYS A 36 2.09 -0.21 -8.42
N ILE A 37 1.19 0.65 -8.89
CA ILE A 37 -0.15 0.77 -8.33
C ILE A 37 -1.11 0.02 -9.24
N LEU A 38 -1.85 -0.94 -8.68
CA LEU A 38 -2.76 -1.78 -9.45
C LEU A 38 -4.20 -1.29 -9.42
N THR A 39 -4.62 -0.62 -8.34
CA THR A 39 -5.97 -0.07 -8.25
C THR A 39 -6.08 1.13 -9.17
N LYS A 40 -7.03 1.09 -10.10
CA LYS A 40 -7.23 2.18 -11.05
C LYS A 40 -8.19 3.23 -10.54
N SER A 41 -9.06 2.86 -9.61
CA SER A 41 -10.04 3.79 -9.04
C SER A 41 -9.36 4.81 -8.14
N PRO A 42 -9.92 6.02 -8.00
CA PRO A 42 -9.35 7.03 -7.12
C PRO A 42 -9.29 6.59 -5.65
N ASN A 43 -10.18 5.68 -5.25
CA ASN A 43 -10.18 5.17 -3.89
C ASN A 43 -10.71 3.75 -3.88
N HIS A 44 -10.47 3.05 -2.76
CA HIS A 44 -10.95 1.69 -2.57
C HIS A 44 -11.15 1.46 -1.07
N PRO A 45 -12.30 0.89 -0.66
CA PRO A 45 -12.62 0.76 0.77
C PRO A 45 -11.65 -0.15 1.53
N TYR A 46 -10.99 -1.08 0.85
CA TYR A 46 -10.05 -1.99 1.52
C TYR A 46 -8.59 -1.58 1.35
N GLY A 47 -8.35 -0.42 0.75
CA GLY A 47 -7.00 0.06 0.52
C GLY A 47 -6.58 -0.10 -0.93
N ILE A 48 -5.63 0.72 -1.36
CA ILE A 48 -5.11 0.70 -2.72
C ILE A 48 -4.21 -0.52 -2.87
N LYS A 49 -4.42 -1.29 -3.95
CA LYS A 49 -3.63 -2.47 -4.23
C LYS A 49 -2.37 -2.08 -4.98
N VAL A 50 -1.24 -2.58 -4.52
CA VAL A 50 0.06 -2.25 -5.11
C VAL A 50 0.93 -3.51 -5.22
N ILE A 51 1.97 -3.40 -6.05
CA ILE A 51 3.08 -4.37 -6.06
C ILE A 51 4.27 -3.67 -5.43
N LEU A 52 4.92 -4.34 -4.48
CA LEU A 52 6.14 -3.84 -3.86
C LEU A 52 7.35 -4.19 -4.72
N GLU A 53 8.46 -3.48 -4.49
CA GLU A 53 9.69 -3.73 -5.26
C GLU A 53 10.21 -5.16 -5.08
N THR A 54 9.92 -5.77 -3.94
CA THR A 54 10.29 -7.15 -3.68
C THR A 54 9.31 -8.16 -4.29
N GLY A 55 8.25 -7.69 -4.95
CA GLY A 55 7.32 -8.55 -5.67
C GLY A 55 6.02 -8.89 -4.97
N GLU A 56 5.91 -8.59 -3.69
CA GLU A 56 4.66 -8.87 -2.98
C GLU A 56 3.55 -7.97 -3.48
N VAL A 57 2.33 -8.51 -3.51
CA VAL A 57 1.13 -7.79 -3.90
C VAL A 57 0.22 -7.71 -2.68
N GLY A 58 -0.28 -6.50 -2.39
CA GLY A 58 -1.18 -6.35 -1.28
C GLY A 58 -1.88 -5.01 -1.30
N ARG A 59 -2.79 -4.83 -0.34
CA ARG A 59 -3.51 -3.58 -0.19
C ARG A 59 -2.85 -2.75 0.89
N VAL A 60 -2.61 -1.49 0.58
CA VAL A 60 -1.92 -0.58 1.49
C VAL A 60 -2.80 -0.32 2.71
N LYS A 61 -2.24 -0.51 3.88
CA LYS A 61 -2.90 -0.21 5.14
C LYS A 61 -2.31 1.02 5.81
N ASN A 62 -0.99 1.19 5.69
CA ASN A 62 -0.31 2.35 6.28
C ASN A 62 0.70 2.90 5.28
N ILE A 63 0.81 4.22 5.25
CA ILE A 63 1.81 4.91 4.45
C ILE A 63 2.91 5.32 5.42
N LEU A 64 4.11 4.79 5.20
CA LEU A 64 5.22 4.98 6.11
C LEU A 64 6.19 6.06 5.65
N ASP A 65 6.14 6.40 4.38
CA ASP A 65 7.08 7.37 3.83
C ASP A 65 6.92 8.71 4.52
N ASN A 66 8.01 9.18 5.07
CA ASN A 66 8.01 10.39 5.86
C ASN A 66 9.21 11.24 5.48
N PHE A 67 9.37 11.42 4.19
CA PHE A 67 10.54 12.13 3.68
C PHE A 67 10.61 13.59 4.09
N LEU A 68 9.55 14.09 4.70
CA LEU A 68 9.54 15.47 5.20
C LEU A 68 10.24 15.60 6.54
N SER A 69 10.43 14.51 7.22
CA SER A 69 11.11 14.55 8.51
C SER A 69 12.60 14.65 8.35
#